data_ac25abf4cf01472588b6988290b1a293
#
_entry.id   ac25abf4cf01472588b6988290b1a293
#
_cell.length_a   1.000
_cell.length_b   1.000
_cell.length_c   1.000
_cell.angle_alpha   90.00
_cell.angle_beta   90.00
_cell.angle_gamma   90.00
#
_symmetry.space_group_name_H-M   'P 1'
#
loop_
_entity.id
_entity.type
_entity.pdbx_description
1 polymer ?
#
loop_
_entity_poly.entity_id
_entity_poly.type
_entity_poly.pdbx_seq_one_letter_code
_entity_poly.pdbx_strand_id
1 'polypeptide(L)'
;NPDYASDVGLSLRQPLWKGAGKRLNLAPIARARASAEQSLFELRSAILDVLAQTEIAYWNLAHARAQSALIASALQLAQRLLAENRERESLGLATPLEVLQAEAEVVRQQQAVIDAERAIEDASDALREQMGAVSFLDALGPVPALSALPAELSALRPLAEVLRDTLS
;
A
#
# COMPACT_ATOMS: atom_id res chain seq x y z
N ASN A 1 -6.12 -79.41 -33.57
CA ASN A 1 -6.61 -79.18 -32.19
C ASN A 1 -5.93 -77.91 -31.70
N PRO A 2 -6.68 -76.89 -31.28
CA PRO A 2 -6.09 -75.74 -30.63
C PRO A 2 -5.74 -76.11 -29.21
N ASP A 3 -4.42 -75.99 -28.85
CA ASP A 3 -3.95 -76.11 -27.50
C ASP A 3 -4.22 -74.77 -26.77
N TYR A 4 -5.09 -74.85 -25.77
CA TYR A 4 -5.35 -73.71 -24.86
C TYR A 4 -4.47 -73.91 -23.62
N ALA A 5 -3.38 -73.12 -23.47
CA ALA A 5 -2.62 -72.97 -22.25
C ALA A 5 -3.05 -71.71 -21.51
N SER A 6 -3.61 -71.85 -20.34
CA SER A 6 -3.91 -70.73 -19.45
C SER A 6 -2.93 -70.77 -18.25
N ASP A 7 -2.18 -69.67 -18.06
CA ASP A 7 -1.29 -69.51 -16.93
C ASP A 7 -1.87 -68.44 -15.97
N VAL A 8 -1.91 -68.77 -14.68
CA VAL A 8 -2.30 -67.87 -13.58
C VAL A 8 -1.12 -67.70 -12.64
N GLY A 9 -0.42 -66.59 -12.80
CA GLY A 9 0.73 -66.23 -11.96
C GLY A 9 0.38 -65.20 -10.89
N LEU A 10 0.67 -65.49 -9.63
CA LEU A 10 0.64 -64.55 -8.53
C LEU A 10 2.05 -64.06 -8.20
N SER A 11 2.39 -62.79 -8.42
CA SER A 11 3.69 -62.23 -8.07
C SER A 11 3.58 -61.33 -6.84
N LEU A 12 4.30 -61.68 -5.75
CA LEU A 12 4.42 -60.83 -4.56
C LEU A 12 5.81 -60.18 -4.55
N ARG A 13 5.86 -58.83 -4.61
CA ARG A 13 7.10 -58.08 -4.54
C ARG A 13 7.16 -57.27 -3.25
N GLN A 14 7.93 -57.70 -2.27
CA GLN A 14 8.16 -56.99 -1.02
C GLN A 14 9.54 -56.28 -1.05
N PRO A 15 9.62 -54.96 -1.18
CA PRO A 15 10.89 -54.27 -1.06
C PRO A 15 11.32 -54.27 0.42
N LEU A 16 12.46 -54.90 0.74
CA LEU A 16 12.92 -55.04 2.12
C LEU A 16 13.74 -53.82 2.63
N TRP A 17 14.34 -53.04 1.75
CA TRP A 17 15.28 -51.98 2.14
C TRP A 17 14.94 -50.59 1.53
N LYS A 18 14.50 -50.52 0.32
CA LYS A 18 14.19 -49.25 -0.34
C LYS A 18 12.78 -48.78 0.06
N GLY A 19 12.73 -47.72 0.89
CA GLY A 19 11.46 -47.19 1.40
C GLY A 19 10.98 -47.83 2.72
N ALA A 20 11.78 -48.68 3.35
CA ALA A 20 11.50 -49.26 4.66
C ALA A 20 11.83 -48.23 5.76
N GLY A 21 10.81 -47.58 6.32
CA GLY A 21 10.96 -46.72 7.49
C GLY A 21 9.85 -45.67 7.57
N LYS A 22 9.24 -45.54 8.74
CA LYS A 22 8.19 -44.51 8.99
C LYS A 22 8.67 -43.09 8.65
N ARG A 23 9.95 -42.77 8.90
CA ARG A 23 10.52 -41.44 8.63
C ARG A 23 10.56 -41.10 7.15
N LEU A 24 10.90 -42.05 6.26
CA LEU A 24 10.93 -41.80 4.81
C LEU A 24 9.52 -41.65 4.23
N ASN A 25 8.57 -42.48 4.69
CA ASN A 25 7.19 -42.45 4.22
C ASN A 25 6.41 -41.26 4.78
N LEU A 26 6.78 -40.72 5.96
CA LEU A 26 6.16 -39.53 6.55
C LEU A 26 6.87 -38.22 6.15
N ALA A 27 8.04 -38.28 5.52
CA ALA A 27 8.78 -37.11 5.08
C ALA A 27 7.98 -36.20 4.12
N PRO A 28 7.19 -36.70 3.13
CA PRO A 28 6.34 -35.85 2.31
C PRO A 28 5.26 -35.14 3.11
N ILE A 29 4.67 -35.80 4.11
CA ILE A 29 3.64 -35.22 5.00
C ILE A 29 4.27 -34.12 5.87
N ALA A 30 5.45 -34.40 6.44
CA ALA A 30 6.17 -33.38 7.23
C ALA A 30 6.54 -32.14 6.39
N ARG A 31 6.99 -32.35 5.15
CA ARG A 31 7.25 -31.24 4.23
C ARG A 31 5.99 -30.45 3.90
N ALA A 32 4.87 -31.12 3.60
CA ALA A 32 3.61 -30.48 3.32
C ALA A 32 3.11 -29.63 4.50
N ARG A 33 3.26 -30.13 5.74
CA ARG A 33 2.94 -29.35 6.95
C ARG A 33 3.83 -28.13 7.10
N ALA A 34 5.15 -28.28 6.97
CA ALA A 34 6.09 -27.17 7.03
C ALA A 34 5.82 -26.13 5.93
N SER A 35 5.48 -26.56 4.71
CA SER A 35 5.09 -25.68 3.62
C SER A 35 3.78 -24.92 3.91
N ALA A 36 2.80 -25.57 4.53
CA ALA A 36 1.56 -24.92 4.95
C ALA A 36 1.81 -23.87 6.04
N GLU A 37 2.65 -24.18 7.02
CA GLU A 37 3.06 -23.20 8.05
C GLU A 37 3.83 -22.02 7.42
N GLN A 38 4.75 -22.29 6.50
CA GLN A 38 5.46 -21.24 5.75
C GLN A 38 4.48 -20.32 5.01
N SER A 39 3.49 -20.87 4.30
CA SER A 39 2.48 -20.07 3.59
C SER A 39 1.66 -19.18 4.52
N LEU A 40 1.40 -19.59 5.76
CA LEU A 40 0.74 -18.72 6.75
C LEU A 40 1.63 -17.54 7.17
N PHE A 41 2.93 -17.76 7.35
CA PHE A 41 3.86 -16.67 7.66
C PHE A 41 4.03 -15.72 6.48
N GLU A 42 4.08 -16.23 5.25
CA GLU A 42 4.13 -15.43 4.02
C GLU A 42 2.86 -14.57 3.88
N LEU A 43 1.69 -15.14 4.12
CA LEU A 43 0.43 -14.38 4.14
C LEU A 43 0.44 -13.27 5.20
N ARG A 44 0.91 -13.59 6.42
CA ARG A 44 1.03 -12.59 7.49
C ARG A 44 1.96 -11.45 7.09
N SER A 45 3.13 -11.75 6.50
CA SER A 45 4.06 -10.75 6.01
C SER A 45 3.41 -9.87 4.96
N ALA A 46 2.72 -10.45 3.98
CA ALA A 46 2.03 -9.70 2.93
C ALA A 46 0.95 -8.76 3.49
N ILE A 47 0.18 -9.20 4.48
CA ILE A 47 -0.81 -8.34 5.15
C ILE A 47 -0.13 -7.16 5.85
N LEU A 48 0.96 -7.39 6.58
CA LEU A 48 1.70 -6.33 7.27
C LEU A 48 2.32 -5.33 6.28
N ASP A 49 2.83 -5.83 5.15
CA ASP A 49 3.39 -4.98 4.10
C ASP A 49 2.31 -4.08 3.47
N VAL A 50 1.12 -4.61 3.18
CA VAL A 50 -0.01 -3.82 2.66
C VAL A 50 -0.47 -2.77 3.66
N LEU A 51 -0.56 -3.12 4.95
CA LEU A 51 -0.92 -2.18 6.00
C LEU A 51 0.10 -1.05 6.11
N ALA A 52 1.39 -1.38 6.13
CA ALA A 52 2.45 -0.38 6.20
C ALA A 52 2.44 0.56 4.98
N GLN A 53 2.23 0.02 3.78
CA GLN A 53 2.13 0.82 2.55
C GLN A 53 0.90 1.73 2.57
N THR A 54 -0.24 1.26 3.07
CA THR A 54 -1.46 2.06 3.21
C THR A 54 -1.25 3.21 4.21
N GLU A 55 -0.61 2.94 5.34
CA GLU A 55 -0.28 3.97 6.33
C GLU A 55 0.67 5.03 5.75
N ILE A 56 1.71 4.60 5.03
CA ILE A 56 2.64 5.52 4.34
C ILE A 56 1.89 6.38 3.32
N ALA A 57 1.02 5.78 2.50
CA ALA A 57 0.23 6.51 1.51
C ALA A 57 -0.71 7.54 2.17
N TYR A 58 -1.34 7.20 3.29
CA TYR A 58 -2.16 8.13 4.06
C TYR A 58 -1.36 9.33 4.57
N TRP A 59 -0.19 9.09 5.17
CA TRP A 59 0.64 10.16 5.66
C TRP A 59 1.21 11.04 4.55
N ASN A 60 1.50 10.47 3.39
CA ASN A 60 1.91 11.22 2.20
C ASN A 60 0.79 12.17 1.73
N LEU A 61 -0.46 11.71 1.71
CA LEU A 61 -1.61 12.55 1.38
C LEU A 61 -1.83 13.66 2.42
N ALA A 62 -1.73 13.34 3.71
CA ALA A 62 -1.82 14.33 4.78
C ALA A 62 -0.72 15.40 4.66
N HIS A 63 0.50 14.99 4.35
CA HIS A 63 1.62 15.89 4.10
C HIS A 63 1.39 16.79 2.88
N ALA A 64 0.95 16.22 1.74
CA ALA A 64 0.66 16.98 0.53
C ALA A 64 -0.41 18.06 0.77
N ARG A 65 -1.47 17.74 1.52
CA ARG A 65 -2.51 18.71 1.91
C ARG A 65 -1.97 19.82 2.80
N ALA A 66 -1.16 19.49 3.81
CA ALA A 66 -0.54 20.48 4.67
C ALA A 66 0.40 21.41 3.89
N GLN A 67 1.19 20.85 2.97
CA GLN A 67 2.08 21.59 2.09
C GLN A 67 1.31 22.55 1.16
N SER A 68 0.20 22.09 0.57
CA SER A 68 -0.67 22.93 -0.27
C SER A 68 -1.25 24.12 0.51
N ALA A 69 -1.66 23.92 1.76
CA ALA A 69 -2.15 25.01 2.61
C ALA A 69 -1.06 26.07 2.89
N LEU A 70 0.20 25.65 3.10
CA LEU A 70 1.33 26.56 3.26
C LEU A 70 1.61 27.35 1.97
N ILE A 71 1.61 26.69 0.81
CA ILE A 71 1.83 27.34 -0.48
C ILE A 71 0.71 28.32 -0.79
N ALA A 72 -0.55 27.99 -0.49
CA ALA A 72 -1.67 28.92 -0.65
C ALA A 72 -1.51 30.18 0.23
N SER A 73 -1.02 30.02 1.46
CA SER A 73 -0.73 31.18 2.33
C SER A 73 0.44 32.01 1.83
N ALA A 74 1.46 31.38 1.24
CA ALA A 74 2.58 32.07 0.61
C ALA A 74 2.13 32.88 -0.62
N LEU A 75 1.24 32.35 -1.44
CA LEU A 75 0.63 33.08 -2.55
C LEU A 75 -0.12 34.32 -2.07
N GLN A 76 -0.93 34.19 -1.01
CA GLN A 76 -1.62 35.34 -0.42
C GLN A 76 -0.65 36.42 0.07
N LEU A 77 0.46 36.02 0.69
CA LEU A 77 1.50 36.96 1.14
C LEU A 77 2.16 37.65 -0.03
N ALA A 78 2.52 36.93 -1.10
CA ALA A 78 3.11 37.50 -2.31
C ALA A 78 2.16 38.50 -2.99
N GLN A 79 0.86 38.20 -3.05
CA GLN A 79 -0.16 39.08 -3.59
C GLN A 79 -0.30 40.39 -2.78
N ARG A 80 -0.26 40.31 -1.45
CA ARG A 80 -0.28 41.48 -0.56
C ARG A 80 0.96 42.34 -0.77
N LEU A 81 2.14 41.71 -0.84
CA LEU A 81 3.40 42.42 -1.09
C LEU A 81 3.39 43.14 -2.46
N LEU A 82 2.85 42.48 -3.48
CA LEU A 82 2.68 43.11 -4.80
C LEU A 82 1.76 44.35 -4.72
N ALA A 83 0.63 44.23 -4.02
CA ALA A 83 -0.31 45.34 -3.85
C ALA A 83 0.35 46.53 -3.12
N GLU A 84 1.10 46.24 -2.04
CA GLU A 84 1.85 47.24 -1.29
C GLU A 84 2.92 47.93 -2.17
N ASN A 85 3.69 47.17 -2.94
CA ASN A 85 4.73 47.72 -3.81
C ASN A 85 4.12 48.61 -4.93
N ARG A 86 2.97 48.24 -5.49
CA ARG A 86 2.24 49.06 -6.46
C ARG A 86 1.73 50.39 -5.86
N GLU A 87 1.22 50.34 -4.64
CA GLU A 87 0.81 51.55 -3.92
C GLU A 87 2.02 52.46 -3.63
N ARG A 88 3.14 51.93 -3.17
CA ARG A 88 4.39 52.66 -2.95
C ARG A 88 4.95 53.23 -4.24
N GLU A 89 4.88 52.49 -5.36
CA GLU A 89 5.29 52.97 -6.67
C GLU A 89 4.45 54.19 -7.08
N SER A 90 3.12 54.13 -6.91
CA SER A 90 2.21 55.23 -7.23
C SER A 90 2.52 56.52 -6.45
N LEU A 91 3.11 56.37 -5.26
CA LEU A 91 3.56 57.47 -4.41
C LEU A 91 5.03 57.90 -4.69
N GLY A 92 5.70 57.25 -5.64
CA GLY A 92 7.12 57.50 -5.95
C GLY A 92 8.09 56.95 -4.89
N LEU A 93 7.64 56.02 -4.03
CA LEU A 93 8.41 55.45 -2.91
C LEU A 93 8.97 54.04 -3.23
N ALA A 94 8.64 53.48 -4.38
CA ALA A 94 9.19 52.23 -4.88
C ALA A 94 9.55 52.33 -6.36
N THR A 95 10.44 51.50 -6.83
CA THR A 95 10.87 51.46 -8.22
C THR A 95 10.01 50.49 -9.04
N PRO A 96 9.85 50.71 -10.37
CA PRO A 96 9.18 49.72 -11.24
C PRO A 96 9.82 48.35 -11.21
N LEU A 97 11.12 48.27 -10.92
CA LEU A 97 11.84 47.01 -10.78
C LEU A 97 11.34 46.18 -9.55
N GLU A 98 11.08 46.86 -8.44
CA GLU A 98 10.54 46.23 -7.23
C GLU A 98 9.14 45.64 -7.46
N VAL A 99 8.30 46.37 -8.22
CA VAL A 99 6.97 45.89 -8.63
C VAL A 99 7.10 44.66 -9.54
N LEU A 100 7.98 44.70 -10.54
CA LEU A 100 8.22 43.59 -11.46
C LEU A 100 8.73 42.35 -10.73
N GLN A 101 9.60 42.51 -9.73
CA GLN A 101 10.08 41.42 -8.89
C GLN A 101 8.95 40.77 -8.05
N ALA A 102 8.06 41.61 -7.49
CA ALA A 102 6.91 41.13 -6.75
C ALA A 102 5.89 40.41 -7.66
N GLU A 103 5.69 40.88 -8.89
CA GLU A 103 4.87 40.19 -9.90
C GLU A 103 5.46 38.81 -10.27
N ALA A 104 6.76 38.73 -10.50
CA ALA A 104 7.44 37.47 -10.77
C ALA A 104 7.30 36.48 -9.60
N GLU A 105 7.33 36.95 -8.35
CA GLU A 105 7.11 36.13 -7.18
C GLU A 105 5.68 35.60 -7.11
N VAL A 106 4.66 36.43 -7.40
CA VAL A 106 3.26 35.95 -7.46
C VAL A 106 3.10 34.83 -8.49
N VAL A 107 3.68 35.02 -9.70
CA VAL A 107 3.62 33.97 -10.75
C VAL A 107 4.29 32.68 -10.30
N ARG A 108 5.44 32.77 -9.59
CA ARG A 108 6.13 31.62 -9.05
C ARG A 108 5.27 30.89 -8.01
N GLN A 109 4.62 31.61 -7.12
CA GLN A 109 3.73 31.02 -6.12
C GLN A 109 2.47 30.42 -6.74
N GLN A 110 1.93 31.02 -7.81
CA GLN A 110 0.82 30.44 -8.58
C GLN A 110 1.19 29.10 -9.20
N GLN A 111 2.39 29.00 -9.78
CA GLN A 111 2.89 27.73 -10.30
C GLN A 111 3.03 26.67 -9.18
N ALA A 112 3.56 27.07 -8.02
CA ALA A 112 3.70 26.18 -6.88
C ALA A 112 2.35 25.66 -6.37
N VAL A 113 1.27 26.46 -6.43
CA VAL A 113 -0.09 26.00 -6.09
C VAL A 113 -0.55 24.89 -7.03
N ILE A 114 -0.36 25.06 -8.36
CA ILE A 114 -0.72 24.04 -9.35
C ILE A 114 0.05 22.73 -9.11
N ASP A 115 1.34 22.84 -8.80
CA ASP A 115 2.17 21.67 -8.54
C ASP A 115 1.76 20.97 -7.22
N ALA A 116 1.35 21.74 -6.20
CA ALA A 116 0.85 21.19 -4.94
C ALA A 116 -0.52 20.52 -5.11
N GLU A 117 -1.41 21.03 -5.95
CA GLU A 117 -2.69 20.40 -6.28
C GLU A 117 -2.48 19.05 -6.98
N ARG A 118 -1.56 18.98 -7.94
CA ARG A 118 -1.18 17.70 -8.56
C ARG A 118 -0.62 16.72 -7.57
N ALA A 119 0.24 17.17 -6.65
CA ALA A 119 0.79 16.30 -5.62
C ALA A 119 -0.29 15.70 -4.70
N ILE A 120 -1.38 16.44 -4.43
CA ILE A 120 -2.53 15.92 -3.69
C ILE A 120 -3.27 14.86 -4.51
N GLU A 121 -3.50 15.10 -5.81
CA GLU A 121 -4.15 14.13 -6.70
C GLU A 121 -3.33 12.84 -6.78
N ASP A 122 -2.03 12.93 -7.05
CA ASP A 122 -1.12 11.79 -7.11
C ASP A 122 -1.11 10.99 -5.79
N ALA A 123 -1.02 11.66 -4.66
CA ALA A 123 -1.06 11.02 -3.34
C ALA A 123 -2.42 10.38 -3.03
N SER A 124 -3.52 11.01 -3.48
CA SER A 124 -4.88 10.45 -3.35
C SER A 124 -5.05 9.18 -4.18
N ASP A 125 -4.53 9.17 -5.40
CA ASP A 125 -4.62 8.01 -6.28
C ASP A 125 -3.74 6.85 -5.78
N ALA A 126 -2.55 7.14 -5.27
CA ALA A 126 -1.71 6.14 -4.62
C ALA A 126 -2.40 5.51 -3.39
N LEU A 127 -3.12 6.31 -2.58
CA LEU A 127 -3.89 5.78 -1.46
C LEU A 127 -5.06 4.91 -1.94
N ARG A 128 -5.79 5.32 -2.98
CA ARG A 128 -6.89 4.53 -3.57
C ARG A 128 -6.41 3.21 -4.12
N GLU A 129 -5.24 3.17 -4.75
CA GLU A 129 -4.62 1.94 -5.25
C GLU A 129 -4.36 0.95 -4.11
N GLN A 130 -3.78 1.41 -2.99
CA GLN A 130 -3.56 0.57 -1.82
C GLN A 130 -4.89 0.09 -1.19
N MET A 131 -5.90 0.95 -1.12
CA MET A 131 -7.23 0.58 -0.63
C MET A 131 -7.94 -0.42 -1.54
N GLY A 132 -7.73 -0.36 -2.86
CA GLY A 132 -8.22 -1.34 -3.81
C GLY A 132 -7.65 -2.75 -3.54
N ALA A 133 -6.39 -2.84 -3.16
CA ALA A 133 -5.77 -4.10 -2.75
C ALA A 133 -6.38 -4.65 -1.44
N VAL A 134 -6.68 -3.78 -0.46
CA VAL A 134 -7.35 -4.17 0.80
C VAL A 134 -8.79 -4.64 0.54
N SER A 135 -9.54 -3.94 -0.31
CA SER A 135 -10.91 -4.32 -0.68
C SER A 135 -10.97 -5.68 -1.39
N PHE A 136 -9.95 -6.03 -2.17
CA PHE A 136 -9.83 -7.35 -2.78
C PHE A 136 -9.64 -8.46 -1.73
N LEU A 137 -8.86 -8.21 -0.67
CA LEU A 137 -8.68 -9.14 0.43
C LEU A 137 -9.99 -9.36 1.23
N ASP A 138 -10.78 -8.32 1.42
CA ASP A 138 -12.12 -8.41 2.04
C ASP A 138 -13.09 -9.23 1.19
N ALA A 139 -13.01 -9.13 -0.14
CA ALA A 139 -13.86 -9.88 -1.07
C ALA A 139 -13.54 -11.38 -1.12
N LEU A 140 -12.34 -11.80 -0.71
CA LEU A 140 -11.96 -13.21 -0.60
C LEU A 140 -12.67 -13.94 0.56
N GLY A 141 -13.42 -13.23 1.39
CA GLY A 141 -14.18 -13.74 2.51
C GLY A 141 -13.30 -14.09 3.72
N PRO A 142 -13.91 -14.51 4.85
CA PRO A 142 -13.16 -14.83 6.04
C PRO A 142 -12.29 -16.05 5.77
N VAL A 143 -10.98 -15.82 5.62
CA VAL A 143 -10.00 -16.90 5.56
C VAL A 143 -10.09 -17.65 6.91
N PRO A 144 -10.41 -18.95 6.93
CA PRO A 144 -10.63 -19.69 8.19
C PRO A 144 -9.47 -19.61 9.18
N ALA A 145 -8.27 -19.29 8.69
CA ALA A 145 -7.07 -19.12 9.50
C ALA A 145 -6.95 -17.73 10.17
N LEU A 146 -7.78 -16.72 9.80
CA LEU A 146 -7.77 -15.42 10.46
C LEU A 146 -8.36 -15.45 11.88
N SER A 147 -9.19 -16.46 12.20
CA SER A 147 -9.68 -16.68 13.56
C SER A 147 -8.57 -17.12 14.54
N ALA A 148 -7.43 -17.57 14.00
CA ALA A 148 -6.23 -17.94 14.76
C ALA A 148 -5.14 -16.86 14.76
N LEU A 149 -5.41 -15.66 14.24
CA LEU A 149 -4.47 -14.54 14.30
C LEU A 149 -4.25 -14.12 15.76
N PRO A 150 -2.98 -13.99 16.21
CA PRO A 150 -2.68 -13.57 17.56
C PRO A 150 -3.32 -12.21 17.87
N ALA A 151 -3.68 -12.00 19.15
CA ALA A 151 -4.36 -10.80 19.66
C ALA A 151 -3.67 -9.46 19.28
N GLU A 152 -2.41 -9.48 18.92
CA GLU A 152 -1.62 -8.35 18.45
C GLU A 152 -2.17 -7.72 17.15
N LEU A 153 -2.82 -8.52 16.27
CA LEU A 153 -3.47 -8.00 15.06
C LEU A 153 -4.90 -7.48 15.32
N SER A 154 -5.51 -7.83 16.44
CA SER A 154 -6.79 -7.25 16.85
C SER A 154 -6.65 -5.77 17.24
N ALA A 155 -5.46 -5.33 17.61
CA ALA A 155 -5.14 -3.92 17.89
C ALA A 155 -5.11 -3.04 16.61
N LEU A 156 -5.08 -3.64 15.42
CA LEU A 156 -5.10 -2.92 14.14
C LEU A 156 -6.53 -2.64 13.62
N ARG A 157 -7.57 -3.21 14.28
CA ARG A 157 -8.97 -2.91 13.97
C ARG A 157 -9.32 -1.42 14.04
N PRO A 158 -8.84 -0.65 15.03
CA PRO A 158 -9.17 0.78 15.10
C PRO A 158 -8.64 1.58 13.91
N LEU A 159 -7.55 1.17 13.28
CA LEU A 159 -6.98 1.88 12.13
C LEU A 159 -7.86 1.72 10.88
N ALA A 160 -8.39 0.52 10.63
CA ALA A 160 -9.30 0.26 9.51
C ALA A 160 -10.67 0.97 9.69
N GLU A 161 -11.15 1.12 10.93
CA GLU A 161 -12.37 1.87 11.26
C GLU A 161 -12.15 3.38 11.10
N VAL A 162 -11.03 3.92 11.58
CA VAL A 162 -10.65 5.33 11.43
C VAL A 162 -10.48 5.71 9.95
N LEU A 163 -9.90 4.84 9.14
CA LEU A 163 -9.78 5.06 7.69
C LEU A 163 -11.14 5.06 6.99
N ARG A 164 -12.10 4.26 7.44
CA ARG A 164 -13.46 4.24 6.88
C ARG A 164 -14.23 5.50 7.21
N ASP A 165 -14.10 6.03 8.44
CA ASP A 165 -14.80 7.24 8.90
C ASP A 165 -14.22 8.54 8.33
N THR A 166 -12.95 8.56 7.93
CA THR A 166 -12.31 9.76 7.34
C THR A 166 -12.52 9.89 5.84
N LEU A 167 -13.07 8.85 5.17
CA LEU A 167 -13.28 8.79 3.73
C LEU A 167 -14.77 8.77 3.33
N SER A 168 -15.68 8.81 4.29
CA SER A 168 -17.11 9.04 4.11
C SER A 168 -17.43 10.53 4.22
#